data_66a984faab1f7d53bbdea92bb4601db5
#
_entry.id   66a984faab1f7d53bbdea92bb4601db5
#
_cell.length_a   1.000
_cell.length_b   1.000
_cell.length_c   1.000
_cell.angle_alpha   90.00
_cell.angle_beta   90.00
_cell.angle_gamma   90.00
#
_symmetry.space_group_name_H-M   'P 1'
#
loop_
_entity.id
_entity.type
_entity.pdbx_description
1 polymer ?
#
loop_
_entity_poly.entity_id
_entity_poly.type
_entity_poly.pdbx_seq_one_letter_code
_entity_poly.pdbx_strand_id
1 'polypeptide(L)'
;VYRIRKEFMRRLTKDHSYVQTLVDDGTITKEEAYRHPKKNMLMKALGCVEKVEPDVYTKTFIKDDIILMCSDGLTNMIREENIYEIIKQDKENAIENLVKQANDNGGLDNITVVIIM
;
A
#
# COMPACT_ATOMS: atom_id res chain seq x y z
N VAL A 1 0.91 -4.88 -1.02
CA VAL A 1 0.88 -5.37 -2.42
C VAL A 1 -0.54 -5.30 -2.94
N TYR A 2 -0.66 -4.81 -4.18
CA TYR A 2 -1.94 -4.66 -4.88
C TYR A 2 -1.89 -5.36 -6.23
N ARG A 3 -3.04 -5.80 -6.70
CA ARG A 3 -3.25 -6.27 -8.07
C ARG A 3 -4.31 -5.41 -8.74
N ILE A 4 -3.98 -4.91 -9.93
CA ILE A 4 -4.95 -4.27 -10.82
C ILE A 4 -5.28 -5.28 -11.91
N ARG A 5 -6.55 -5.64 -12.01
CA ARG A 5 -7.10 -6.53 -13.02
C ARG A 5 -8.33 -5.87 -13.63
N LYS A 6 -8.31 -5.64 -14.94
CA LYS A 6 -9.33 -4.87 -15.65
C LYS A 6 -9.51 -3.49 -15.02
N GLU A 7 -10.64 -3.22 -14.43
CA GLU A 7 -11.01 -1.93 -13.83
C GLU A 7 -10.96 -1.93 -12.29
N PHE A 8 -10.36 -2.95 -11.69
CA PHE A 8 -10.34 -3.09 -10.24
C PHE A 8 -8.93 -3.19 -9.69
N MET A 9 -8.64 -2.37 -8.70
CA MET A 9 -7.46 -2.53 -7.83
C MET A 9 -7.87 -3.20 -6.52
N ARG A 10 -7.14 -4.24 -6.15
CA ARG A 10 -7.39 -5.00 -4.93
C ARG A 10 -6.09 -5.15 -4.13
N ARG A 11 -6.15 -4.85 -2.86
CA ARG A 11 -5.06 -5.16 -1.92
C ARG A 11 -4.99 -6.68 -1.74
N LEU A 12 -3.80 -7.24 -1.88
CA LEU A 12 -3.53 -8.67 -1.75
C LEU A 12 -2.94 -9.03 -0.39
N THR A 13 -2.27 -8.10 0.25
CA THR A 13 -1.62 -8.28 1.55
C THR A 13 -2.33 -7.47 2.62
N LYS A 14 -2.14 -7.87 3.86
CA LYS A 14 -2.65 -7.19 5.04
C LYS A 14 -1.49 -6.53 5.77
N ASP A 15 -1.63 -5.25 6.09
CA ASP A 15 -0.60 -4.53 6.81
C ASP A 15 -0.50 -5.01 8.26
N HIS A 16 0.72 -5.17 8.74
CA HIS A 16 0.99 -5.48 10.14
C HIS A 16 1.12 -4.17 10.94
N SER A 17 0.07 -3.34 10.92
CA SER A 17 0.00 -2.06 11.61
C SER A 17 -1.02 -2.08 12.75
N TYR A 18 -0.80 -1.22 13.74
CA TYR A 18 -1.74 -1.07 14.86
C TYR A 18 -3.13 -0.66 14.37
N VAL A 19 -3.22 0.31 13.45
CA VAL A 19 -4.51 0.77 12.92
C VAL A 19 -5.23 -0.31 12.12
N GLN A 20 -4.51 -1.20 11.44
CA GLN A 20 -5.13 -2.33 10.74
C GLN A 20 -5.81 -3.29 11.74
N THR A 21 -5.22 -3.53 12.91
CA THR A 21 -5.87 -4.34 13.95
C THR A 21 -7.17 -3.70 14.45
N LEU A 22 -7.20 -2.37 14.59
CA LEU A 22 -8.40 -1.63 14.98
C LEU A 22 -9.50 -1.68 13.91
N VAL A 23 -9.12 -1.66 12.64
CA VAL A 23 -10.08 -1.83 11.52
C VAL A 23 -10.65 -3.25 11.53
N ASP A 24 -9.79 -4.26 11.72
CA ASP A 24 -10.18 -5.67 11.67
C ASP A 24 -11.16 -6.04 12.79
N ASP A 25 -10.99 -5.51 13.99
CA ASP A 25 -11.89 -5.76 15.12
C ASP A 25 -13.09 -4.78 15.16
N GLY A 26 -13.22 -3.92 14.16
CA GLY A 26 -14.36 -3.03 13.99
C GLY A 26 -14.34 -1.77 14.88
N THR A 27 -13.22 -1.50 15.56
CA THR A 27 -13.09 -0.32 16.45
C THR A 27 -13.08 0.98 15.67
N ILE A 28 -12.44 1.00 14.49
CA ILE A 28 -12.38 2.15 13.59
C ILE A 28 -12.64 1.75 12.14
N THR A 29 -13.02 2.72 11.32
CA THR A 29 -13.16 2.56 9.87
C THR A 29 -11.81 2.68 9.17
N LYS A 30 -11.75 2.30 7.88
CA LYS A 30 -10.55 2.51 7.04
C LYS A 30 -10.20 4.00 6.91
N GLU A 31 -11.20 4.87 6.81
CA GLU A 31 -11.00 6.31 6.73
C GLU A 31 -10.41 6.87 8.04
N GLU A 32 -10.89 6.41 9.17
CA GLU A 32 -10.35 6.79 10.48
C GLU A 32 -8.91 6.28 10.66
N ALA A 33 -8.61 5.07 10.18
CA ALA A 33 -7.25 4.52 10.19
C ALA A 33 -6.28 5.38 9.36
N TYR A 34 -6.71 5.86 8.21
CA TYR A 34 -5.89 6.72 7.35
C TYR A 34 -5.46 8.02 8.03
N ARG A 35 -6.28 8.55 8.92
CA ARG A 35 -6.04 9.80 9.68
C ARG A 35 -5.58 9.56 11.11
N HIS A 36 -5.44 8.31 11.52
CA HIS A 36 -5.12 7.98 12.90
C HIS A 36 -3.71 8.47 13.29
N PRO A 37 -3.52 9.04 14.50
CA PRO A 37 -2.21 9.53 14.94
C PRO A 37 -1.15 8.43 15.06
N LYS A 38 -1.56 7.17 15.25
CA LYS A 38 -0.67 5.99 15.34
C LYS A 38 -0.64 5.16 14.05
N LYS A 39 -1.00 5.73 12.90
CA LYS A 39 -1.04 5.00 11.62
C LYS A 39 0.31 4.41 11.18
N ASN A 40 1.42 4.95 11.65
CA ASN A 40 2.77 4.47 11.34
C ASN A 40 3.31 3.43 12.34
N MET A 41 2.51 3.05 13.35
CA MET A 41 2.90 2.08 14.36
C MET A 41 2.82 0.66 13.79
N LEU A 42 3.95 -0.05 13.77
CA LEU A 42 4.03 -1.43 13.29
C LEU A 42 3.88 -2.43 14.43
N MET A 43 3.17 -3.53 14.17
CA MET A 43 3.01 -4.65 15.10
C MET A 43 4.03 -5.75 14.87
N LYS A 44 4.62 -5.83 13.66
CA LYS A 44 5.69 -6.76 13.29
C LYS A 44 6.78 -6.00 12.55
N ALA A 45 8.00 -6.07 13.05
CA ALA A 45 9.18 -5.50 12.41
C ALA A 45 10.42 -6.26 12.84
N LEU A 46 11.40 -6.37 11.95
CA LEU A 46 12.70 -6.96 12.27
C LEU A 46 13.40 -6.13 13.38
N GLY A 47 13.88 -6.80 14.39
CA GLY A 47 14.58 -6.17 15.53
C GLY A 47 13.66 -5.62 16.63
N CYS A 48 12.35 -5.60 16.43
CA CYS A 48 11.39 -5.14 17.46
C CYS A 48 10.84 -6.27 18.33
N VAL A 49 10.94 -7.52 17.86
CA VAL A 49 10.48 -8.72 18.56
C VAL A 49 11.49 -9.84 18.39
N GLU A 50 11.50 -10.79 19.32
CA GLU A 50 12.45 -11.92 19.31
C GLU A 50 12.26 -12.80 18.06
N LYS A 51 11.02 -13.05 17.65
CA LYS A 51 10.66 -13.78 16.42
C LYS A 51 9.65 -13.00 15.60
N VAL A 52 9.95 -12.80 14.33
CA VAL A 52 9.00 -12.26 13.34
C VAL A 52 8.57 -13.38 12.41
N GLU A 53 7.27 -13.66 12.38
CA GLU A 53 6.67 -14.60 11.43
C GLU A 53 6.11 -13.82 10.24
N PRO A 54 6.64 -14.02 9.01
CA PRO A 54 6.11 -13.40 7.82
C PRO A 54 4.76 -14.04 7.44
N ASP A 55 3.85 -13.25 6.90
CA ASP A 55 2.71 -13.79 6.19
C ASP A 55 3.15 -14.22 4.78
N VAL A 56 2.71 -15.38 4.36
CA VAL A 56 3.00 -15.92 3.03
C VAL A 56 1.70 -16.04 2.23
N TYR A 57 1.67 -15.41 1.06
CA TYR A 57 0.53 -15.43 0.16
C TYR A 57 0.92 -16.05 -1.18
N THR A 58 0.12 -16.98 -1.65
CA THR A 58 0.22 -17.50 -3.02
C THR A 58 -0.98 -17.02 -3.82
N LYS A 59 -0.72 -16.33 -4.92
CA LYS A 59 -1.75 -15.76 -5.79
C LYS A 59 -1.45 -16.08 -7.25
N THR A 60 -2.50 -16.36 -8.01
CA THR A 60 -2.40 -16.57 -9.45
C THR A 60 -2.57 -15.26 -10.19
N PHE A 61 -1.65 -14.98 -11.09
CA PHE A 61 -1.70 -13.85 -12.00
C PHE A 61 -2.03 -14.32 -13.42
N ILE A 62 -2.69 -13.50 -14.18
CA ILE A 62 -3.02 -13.73 -15.58
C ILE A 62 -2.41 -12.61 -16.42
N LYS A 63 -2.40 -12.82 -17.74
CA LYS A 63 -1.95 -11.79 -18.68
C LYS A 63 -2.70 -10.47 -18.44
N ASP A 64 -1.99 -9.37 -18.56
CA ASP A 64 -2.46 -7.99 -18.35
C ASP A 64 -2.80 -7.60 -16.91
N ASP A 65 -2.55 -8.46 -15.93
CA ASP A 65 -2.52 -8.04 -14.53
C ASP A 65 -1.35 -7.07 -14.29
N ILE A 66 -1.60 -6.05 -13.48
CA ILE A 66 -0.55 -5.16 -12.97
C ILE A 66 -0.41 -5.42 -11.47
N ILE A 67 0.83 -5.62 -11.03
CA ILE A 67 1.17 -5.80 -9.62
C ILE A 67 1.89 -4.56 -9.15
N LEU A 68 1.36 -3.94 -8.11
CA LEU A 68 1.99 -2.83 -7.41
C LEU A 68 2.47 -3.30 -6.04
N MET A 69 3.75 -3.12 -5.76
CA MET A 69 4.34 -3.25 -4.44
C MET A 69 4.88 -1.90 -4.02
N CYS A 70 4.57 -1.46 -2.81
CA CYS A 70 5.06 -0.18 -2.32
C CYS A 70 5.25 -0.19 -0.80
N SER A 71 6.09 0.73 -0.32
CA SER A 71 6.16 1.08 1.09
C SER A 71 4.99 1.96 1.50
N ASP A 72 4.80 2.13 2.80
CA ASP A 72 3.78 3.02 3.37
C ASP A 72 4.04 4.50 3.08
N GLY A 73 5.29 4.86 2.73
CA GLY A 73 5.63 6.21 2.24
C GLY A 73 4.84 6.62 1.00
N LEU A 74 4.34 5.66 0.20
CA LEU A 74 3.42 5.94 -0.89
C LEU A 74 1.98 6.04 -0.40
N THR A 75 1.48 5.02 0.28
CA THR A 75 0.06 4.89 0.66
C THR A 75 -0.36 5.85 1.77
N ASN A 76 0.57 6.37 2.56
CA ASN A 76 0.30 7.45 3.52
C ASN A 76 0.15 8.82 2.84
N MET A 77 0.70 8.99 1.63
CA MET A 77 0.65 10.26 0.89
C MET A 77 -0.42 10.27 -0.20
N ILE A 78 -0.77 9.12 -0.75
CA ILE A 78 -1.74 9.00 -1.85
C ILE A 78 -2.78 7.94 -1.48
N ARG A 79 -4.04 8.27 -1.64
CA ARG A 79 -5.14 7.31 -1.44
C ARG A 79 -5.16 6.25 -2.53
N GLU A 80 -5.64 5.06 -2.22
CA GLU A 80 -5.67 3.91 -3.12
C GLU A 80 -6.38 4.22 -4.45
N GLU A 81 -7.48 4.98 -4.41
CA GLU A 81 -8.22 5.39 -5.59
C GLU A 81 -7.37 6.24 -6.54
N ASN A 82 -6.61 7.17 -5.97
CA ASN A 82 -5.72 8.05 -6.74
C ASN A 82 -4.50 7.29 -7.28
N ILE A 83 -3.97 6.33 -6.53
CA ILE A 83 -2.91 5.43 -7.02
C ILE A 83 -3.40 4.67 -8.26
N TYR A 84 -4.60 4.11 -8.20
CA TYR A 84 -5.22 3.42 -9.32
C TYR A 84 -5.35 4.32 -10.54
N GLU A 85 -5.87 5.54 -10.38
CA GLU A 85 -6.05 6.50 -11.48
C GLU A 85 -4.71 6.89 -12.13
N ILE A 86 -3.68 7.16 -11.33
CA ILE A 86 -2.35 7.50 -11.86
C ILE A 86 -1.79 6.37 -12.72
N ILE A 87 -1.91 5.12 -12.27
CA ILE A 87 -1.41 3.96 -13.02
C ILE A 87 -2.23 3.76 -14.31
N LYS A 88 -3.53 3.97 -14.27
CA LYS A 88 -4.42 3.79 -15.44
C LYS A 88 -4.19 4.86 -16.50
N GLN A 89 -3.92 6.10 -16.11
CA GLN A 89 -3.71 7.22 -17.03
C GLN A 89 -2.42 7.08 -17.84
N ASP A 90 -1.34 6.66 -17.21
CA ASP A 90 -0.03 6.55 -17.86
C ASP A 90 0.78 5.41 -17.24
N LYS A 91 0.64 4.23 -17.81
CA LYS A 91 1.30 3.02 -17.30
C LYS A 91 2.83 3.09 -17.42
N GLU A 92 3.33 3.72 -18.49
CA GLU A 92 4.76 3.78 -18.76
C GLU A 92 5.50 4.64 -17.74
N ASN A 93 4.92 5.77 -17.37
CA ASN A 93 5.51 6.70 -16.40
C ASN A 93 4.87 6.59 -15.00
N ALA A 94 4.11 5.51 -14.73
CA ALA A 94 3.34 5.37 -13.50
C ALA A 94 4.21 5.49 -12.23
N ILE A 95 5.40 4.89 -12.22
CA ILE A 95 6.31 4.97 -11.07
C ILE A 95 6.74 6.41 -10.79
N GLU A 96 7.20 7.13 -11.82
CA GLU A 96 7.62 8.51 -11.69
C GLU A 96 6.47 9.40 -11.21
N ASN A 97 5.29 9.23 -11.81
CA ASN A 97 4.10 9.98 -11.45
C ASN A 97 3.64 9.72 -10.01
N LEU A 98 3.71 8.46 -9.54
CA LEU A 98 3.38 8.10 -8.17
C LEU A 98 4.36 8.72 -7.17
N VAL A 99 5.66 8.58 -7.42
CA VAL A 99 6.70 9.15 -6.54
C VAL A 99 6.60 10.67 -6.50
N LYS A 100 6.42 11.30 -7.65
CA LYS A 100 6.23 12.76 -7.74
C LYS A 100 5.00 13.20 -6.95
N GLN A 101 3.86 12.55 -7.13
CA GLN A 101 2.63 12.90 -6.42
C GLN A 101 2.78 12.72 -4.91
N ALA A 102 3.43 11.64 -4.46
CA ALA A 102 3.68 11.43 -3.04
C ALA A 102 4.56 12.52 -2.43
N ASN A 103 5.59 12.95 -3.15
CA ASN A 103 6.45 14.06 -2.73
C ASN A 103 5.70 15.40 -2.72
N ASP A 104 4.89 15.67 -3.74
CA ASP A 104 4.05 16.88 -3.82
C ASP A 104 3.02 16.94 -2.68
N ASN A 105 2.56 15.78 -2.20
CA ASN A 105 1.64 15.65 -1.07
C ASN A 105 2.33 15.71 0.31
N GLY A 106 3.64 15.92 0.34
CA GLY A 106 4.40 16.12 1.57
C GLY A 106 5.68 15.30 1.69
N GLY A 107 5.74 14.10 1.09
CA GLY A 107 6.95 13.27 1.07
C GLY A 107 7.53 12.99 2.46
N LEU A 108 6.69 12.63 3.42
CA LEU A 108 7.07 12.55 4.83
C LEU A 108 7.95 11.34 5.18
N ASP A 109 8.10 10.37 4.28
CA ASP A 109 8.88 9.16 4.48
C ASP A 109 9.54 8.71 3.18
N ASN A 110 10.42 7.72 3.28
CA ASN A 110 11.01 7.06 2.11
C ASN A 110 9.91 6.38 1.27
N ILE A 111 10.00 6.54 -0.04
CA ILE A 111 9.02 6.01 -0.99
C ILE A 111 9.72 4.95 -1.84
N THR A 112 9.23 3.73 -1.76
CA THR A 112 9.65 2.63 -2.64
C THR A 112 8.44 2.10 -3.41
N VAL A 113 8.57 2.02 -4.72
CA VAL A 113 7.51 1.54 -5.62
C VAL A 113 8.08 0.55 -6.63
N VAL A 114 7.41 -0.59 -6.80
CA VAL A 114 7.71 -1.57 -7.84
C VAL A 114 6.41 -1.89 -8.56
N ILE A 115 6.42 -1.82 -9.89
CA ILE A 115 5.30 -2.22 -10.73
C ILE A 115 5.74 -3.35 -11.65
N ILE A 116 4.99 -4.43 -11.68
CA ILE A 116 5.16 -5.56 -12.61
C ILE A 116 3.96 -5.55 -13.55
N MET A 117 4.27 -5.54 -14.84
CA MET A 117 3.26 -5.55 -15.92
C MET A 117 3.47 -6.74 -16.87
#